data_b6718872d96f8e77303c1e39ca657bd8
#
_entry.id   b6718872d96f8e77303c1e39ca657bd8
#
_cell.length_a   1.000
_cell.length_b   1.000
_cell.length_c   1.000
_cell.angle_alpha   90.00
_cell.angle_beta   90.00
_cell.angle_gamma   90.00
#
_symmetry.space_group_name_H-M   'P 1'
#
loop_
_entity.id
_entity.type
_entity.pdbx_description
1 polymer ?
#
loop_
_entity_poly.entity_id
_entity_poly.type
_entity_poly.pdbx_seq_one_letter_code
_entity_poly.pdbx_strand_id
1 'polypeptide(L)'
;RDRSPSRGLGDVYKRQVQASTYPEFADLLTALKSGAIDGYVAEEPTALSVCQSDDSLTYIPLKNNDTGFTATAADIGIAVGLKKGSALTAQINEVLATITDEQRSQLMEQIVTLASGGEVTEFAVSCPAPETTNGVLRVGMECAYEPYNWTDMDGSSLGAVPISGEGKEGLYANGYDVQIAQYIANKLGMKLEIYSIEWNSLLPALESGTIDAIAAGMSSTAERAAEIDFSDTYYESNLVVIISK
;
A
#
# COMPACT_ATOMS: atom_id res chain seq x y z
N ARG A 1 -25.37 35.34 36.42
CA ARG A 1 -25.17 33.85 36.37
C ARG A 1 -25.10 33.50 34.90
N ASP A 2 -23.89 33.46 34.41
CA ASP A 2 -23.56 33.15 33.03
C ASP A 2 -23.58 31.63 32.87
N ARG A 3 -24.60 31.11 32.19
CA ARG A 3 -24.62 29.73 31.72
C ARG A 3 -24.04 29.69 30.33
N SER A 4 -22.72 29.46 30.25
CA SER A 4 -22.12 29.09 29.00
C SER A 4 -22.83 27.88 28.41
N PRO A 5 -23.34 27.94 27.15
CA PRO A 5 -23.91 26.78 26.51
C PRO A 5 -22.84 25.69 26.40
N SER A 6 -23.23 24.47 26.70
CA SER A 6 -22.42 23.28 26.51
C SER A 6 -21.87 23.31 25.07
N ARG A 7 -20.56 23.34 24.93
CA ARG A 7 -19.90 23.18 23.63
C ARG A 7 -20.24 21.78 23.13
N GLY A 8 -21.17 21.70 22.21
CA GLY A 8 -21.57 20.46 21.58
C GLY A 8 -20.44 19.91 20.71
N LEU A 9 -20.50 18.62 20.40
CA LEU A 9 -19.59 17.91 19.49
C LEU A 9 -19.31 18.70 18.17
N GLY A 10 -20.27 19.49 17.72
CA GLY A 10 -20.11 20.37 16.53
C GLY A 10 -19.03 21.45 16.65
N ASP A 11 -18.68 21.91 17.87
CA ASP A 11 -17.60 22.89 18.07
C ASP A 11 -16.20 22.22 18.05
N VAL A 12 -16.12 20.94 18.38
CA VAL A 12 -14.90 20.15 18.27
C VAL A 12 -14.60 19.89 16.80
N TYR A 13 -15.59 19.54 15.99
CA TYR A 13 -15.44 19.35 14.55
C TYR A 13 -15.05 20.64 13.80
N LYS A 14 -15.53 21.80 14.25
CA LYS A 14 -15.16 23.10 13.65
C LYS A 14 -13.71 23.54 13.95
N ARG A 15 -13.04 22.89 14.90
CA ARG A 15 -11.63 23.14 15.24
C ARG A 15 -10.67 22.11 14.66
N GLN A 16 -11.16 21.06 14.02
CA GLN A 16 -10.31 20.16 13.27
C GLN A 16 -9.80 20.90 12.05
N VAL A 17 -8.50 21.18 12.03
CA VAL A 17 -7.83 21.63 10.81
C VAL A 17 -7.90 20.43 9.88
N GLN A 18 -8.61 20.58 8.76
CA GLN A 18 -8.61 19.55 7.73
C GLN A 18 -7.15 19.42 7.25
N ALA A 19 -6.59 18.23 7.38
CA ALA A 19 -5.25 17.97 6.91
C ALA A 19 -5.18 18.24 5.40
N SER A 20 -4.07 18.81 4.94
CA SER A 20 -3.82 18.96 3.52
C SER A 20 -3.76 17.58 2.88
N THR A 21 -4.42 17.42 1.75
CA THR A 21 -4.33 16.19 0.94
C THR A 21 -3.26 16.39 -0.12
N TYR A 22 -2.49 15.35 -0.35
CA TYR A 22 -1.43 15.32 -1.34
C TYR A 22 -1.72 14.18 -2.34
N PRO A 23 -1.50 14.40 -3.64
CA PRO A 23 -1.85 13.41 -4.66
C PRO A 23 -0.94 12.18 -4.64
N GLU A 24 0.32 12.35 -4.21
CA GLU A 24 1.32 11.30 -4.18
C GLU A 24 2.09 11.30 -2.85
N PHE A 25 2.62 10.13 -2.47
CA PHE A 25 3.46 9.99 -1.28
C PHE A 25 4.72 10.87 -1.31
N ALA A 26 5.36 11.02 -2.48
CA ALA A 26 6.53 11.86 -2.66
C ALA A 26 6.26 13.35 -2.34
N ASP A 27 5.02 13.81 -2.56
CA ASP A 27 4.61 15.18 -2.23
C ASP A 27 4.54 15.40 -0.71
N LEU A 28 4.09 14.40 0.05
CA LEU A 28 4.09 14.42 1.53
C LEU A 28 5.51 14.57 2.07
N LEU A 29 6.44 13.78 1.56
CA LEU A 29 7.85 13.81 1.95
C LEU A 29 8.48 15.19 1.63
N THR A 30 8.19 15.73 0.46
CA THR A 30 8.63 17.08 0.05
C THR A 30 8.04 18.16 0.95
N ALA A 31 6.76 18.07 1.31
CA ALA A 31 6.08 19.01 2.19
C ALA A 31 6.68 18.97 3.61
N LEU A 32 7.00 17.79 4.14
CA LEU A 32 7.67 17.64 5.43
C LEU A 32 9.07 18.24 5.40
N LYS A 33 9.88 17.92 4.41
CA LYS A 33 11.26 18.46 4.28
C LYS A 33 11.30 19.97 4.09
N SER A 34 10.30 20.55 3.44
CA SER A 34 10.18 22.01 3.27
C SER A 34 9.60 22.74 4.48
N GLY A 35 9.12 22.02 5.50
CA GLY A 35 8.43 22.58 6.66
C GLY A 35 7.02 23.09 6.37
N ALA A 36 6.41 22.67 5.27
CA ALA A 36 5.01 22.97 4.96
C ALA A 36 4.04 22.18 5.85
N ILE A 37 4.48 21.02 6.35
CA ILE A 37 3.80 20.22 7.38
C ILE A 37 4.82 19.83 8.45
N ASP A 38 4.34 19.59 9.68
CA ASP A 38 5.18 19.19 10.82
C ASP A 38 5.38 17.67 10.90
N GLY A 39 4.52 16.89 10.23
CA GLY A 39 4.57 15.44 10.18
C GLY A 39 3.43 14.87 9.35
N TYR A 40 3.50 13.59 9.03
CA TYR A 40 2.43 12.86 8.36
C TYR A 40 2.29 11.44 8.91
N VAL A 41 1.09 10.90 8.79
CA VAL A 41 0.77 9.53 9.21
C VAL A 41 1.09 8.58 8.06
N ALA A 42 1.78 7.49 8.37
CA ALA A 42 2.08 6.41 7.44
C ALA A 42 2.08 5.07 8.17
N GLU A 43 2.14 4.01 7.41
CA GLU A 43 2.39 2.66 7.89
C GLU A 43 3.84 2.52 8.38
N GLU A 44 4.05 1.71 9.42
CA GLU A 44 5.38 1.52 10.02
C GLU A 44 6.46 1.04 9.03
N PRO A 45 6.22 0.12 8.09
CA PRO A 45 7.22 -0.26 7.08
C PRO A 45 7.67 0.91 6.19
N THR A 46 6.75 1.80 5.82
CA THR A 46 7.08 3.02 5.06
C THR A 46 7.97 3.95 5.88
N ALA A 47 7.64 4.13 7.17
CA ALA A 47 8.46 4.95 8.06
C ALA A 47 9.87 4.38 8.25
N LEU A 48 10.00 3.04 8.35
CA LEU A 48 11.29 2.37 8.42
C LEU A 48 12.12 2.62 7.16
N SER A 49 11.55 2.42 5.97
CA SER A 49 12.22 2.65 4.69
C SER A 49 12.68 4.11 4.54
N VAL A 50 11.77 5.07 4.76
CA VAL A 50 12.06 6.50 4.64
C VAL A 50 13.13 6.96 5.63
N CYS A 51 13.07 6.52 6.91
CA CYS A 51 14.06 6.91 7.93
C CYS A 51 15.42 6.20 7.75
N GLN A 52 15.46 5.07 7.05
CA GLN A 52 16.75 4.44 6.66
C GLN A 52 17.39 5.17 5.48
N SER A 53 16.59 5.72 4.58
CA SER A 53 17.06 6.43 3.39
C SER A 53 17.40 7.90 3.69
N ASP A 54 16.88 8.47 4.77
CA ASP A 54 17.06 9.89 5.15
C ASP A 54 17.26 10.07 6.64
N ASP A 55 18.51 10.31 7.05
CA ASP A 55 18.91 10.52 8.45
C ASP A 55 18.31 11.78 9.09
N SER A 56 17.74 12.70 8.33
CA SER A 56 17.05 13.89 8.84
C SER A 56 15.65 13.61 9.37
N LEU A 57 15.12 12.42 9.09
CA LEU A 57 13.78 12.01 9.47
C LEU A 57 13.80 11.01 10.62
N THR A 58 12.69 10.96 11.34
CA THR A 58 12.41 9.95 12.36
C THR A 58 10.91 9.70 12.40
N TYR A 59 10.48 8.67 13.14
CA TYR A 59 9.05 8.43 13.33
C TYR A 59 8.72 8.20 14.79
N ILE A 60 7.48 8.50 15.15
CA ILE A 60 6.90 8.30 16.47
C ILE A 60 5.88 7.17 16.38
N PRO A 61 6.16 6.00 16.97
CA PRO A 61 5.15 4.95 17.09
C PRO A 61 4.10 5.36 18.13
N LEU A 62 2.86 5.48 17.71
CA LEU A 62 1.75 5.75 18.61
C LEU A 62 0.96 4.46 18.83
N LYS A 63 0.54 4.24 20.08
CA LYS A 63 -0.29 3.08 20.41
C LYS A 63 -1.67 3.23 19.75
N ASN A 64 -2.23 2.12 19.31
CA ASN A 64 -3.62 2.07 18.85
C ASN A 64 -4.55 1.94 20.07
N ASN A 65 -4.83 3.06 20.73
CA ASN A 65 -5.72 3.20 21.90
C ASN A 65 -6.12 4.67 22.08
N ASP A 66 -6.84 4.97 23.17
CA ASP A 66 -7.36 6.32 23.50
C ASP A 66 -6.29 7.42 23.62
N THR A 67 -5.00 7.07 23.70
CA THR A 67 -3.90 8.04 23.81
C THR A 67 -3.09 8.20 22.52
N GLY A 68 -3.46 7.50 21.47
CA GLY A 68 -2.78 7.52 20.18
C GLY A 68 -3.78 7.42 19.02
N PHE A 69 -3.59 6.44 18.13
CA PHE A 69 -4.55 6.15 17.07
C PHE A 69 -5.73 5.33 17.61
N THR A 70 -6.91 5.54 17.04
CA THR A 70 -8.10 4.71 17.27
C THR A 70 -8.49 4.03 15.96
N ALA A 71 -7.52 3.35 15.34
CA ALA A 71 -7.70 2.67 14.07
C ALA A 71 -8.38 1.30 14.28
N THR A 72 -9.31 0.99 13.42
CA THR A 72 -9.94 -0.35 13.34
C THR A 72 -9.04 -1.32 12.57
N ALA A 73 -9.32 -2.62 12.63
CA ALA A 73 -8.61 -3.61 11.80
C ALA A 73 -8.69 -3.28 10.30
N ALA A 74 -9.80 -2.69 9.84
CA ALA A 74 -9.96 -2.25 8.45
C ALA A 74 -9.10 -1.02 8.10
N ASP A 75 -8.78 -0.17 9.08
CA ASP A 75 -7.95 1.01 8.84
C ASP A 75 -6.45 0.67 8.75
N ILE A 76 -6.04 -0.45 9.34
CA ILE A 76 -4.64 -0.92 9.36
C ILE A 76 -4.41 -2.15 8.49
N GLY A 77 -5.48 -2.80 8.04
CA GLY A 77 -5.44 -3.99 7.17
C GLY A 77 -5.33 -3.62 5.71
N ILE A 78 -4.23 -4.00 5.08
CA ILE A 78 -3.98 -3.76 3.66
C ILE A 78 -4.51 -4.94 2.86
N ALA A 79 -5.33 -4.65 1.85
CA ALA A 79 -6.05 -5.66 1.09
C ALA A 79 -6.07 -5.31 -0.42
N VAL A 80 -6.33 -6.33 -1.24
CA VAL A 80 -6.50 -6.14 -2.68
C VAL A 80 -7.90 -5.58 -2.95
N GLY A 81 -7.95 -4.41 -3.59
CA GLY A 81 -9.21 -3.79 -4.04
C GLY A 81 -9.69 -4.43 -5.33
N LEU A 82 -10.99 -4.73 -5.40
CA LEU A 82 -11.62 -5.41 -6.53
C LEU A 82 -12.97 -4.76 -6.86
N LYS A 83 -13.41 -4.87 -8.10
CA LYS A 83 -14.74 -4.40 -8.49
C LYS A 83 -15.82 -5.14 -7.68
N LYS A 84 -16.88 -4.44 -7.28
CA LYS A 84 -18.02 -5.01 -6.57
C LYS A 84 -18.55 -6.26 -7.26
N GLY A 85 -18.67 -7.36 -6.49
CA GLY A 85 -19.16 -8.65 -6.98
C GLY A 85 -18.18 -9.40 -7.89
N SER A 86 -16.89 -9.04 -7.87
CA SER A 86 -15.87 -9.74 -8.65
C SER A 86 -15.71 -11.20 -8.19
N ALA A 87 -15.73 -12.13 -9.14
CA ALA A 87 -15.44 -13.53 -8.87
C ALA A 87 -13.99 -13.77 -8.42
N LEU A 88 -13.08 -12.82 -8.71
CA LEU A 88 -11.69 -12.89 -8.30
C LEU A 88 -11.53 -12.78 -6.78
N THR A 89 -12.44 -12.10 -6.06
CA THR A 89 -12.36 -11.91 -4.61
C THR A 89 -12.20 -13.25 -3.87
N ALA A 90 -13.08 -14.21 -4.14
CA ALA A 90 -13.02 -15.52 -3.51
C ALA A 90 -11.74 -16.29 -3.88
N GLN A 91 -11.33 -16.25 -5.14
CA GLN A 91 -10.13 -16.92 -5.63
C GLN A 91 -8.86 -16.33 -5.02
N ILE A 92 -8.78 -15.00 -4.90
CA ILE A 92 -7.66 -14.29 -4.25
C ILE A 92 -7.61 -14.66 -2.76
N ASN A 93 -8.74 -14.71 -2.06
CA ASN A 93 -8.79 -15.11 -0.66
C ASN A 93 -8.29 -16.54 -0.43
N GLU A 94 -8.68 -17.49 -1.31
CA GLU A 94 -8.14 -18.86 -1.26
C GLU A 94 -6.62 -18.88 -1.42
N VAL A 95 -6.06 -18.04 -2.30
CA VAL A 95 -4.61 -17.91 -2.48
C VAL A 95 -3.97 -17.28 -1.26
N LEU A 96 -4.50 -16.17 -0.75
CA LEU A 96 -3.96 -15.46 0.41
C LEU A 96 -3.97 -16.32 1.68
N ALA A 97 -4.97 -17.21 1.84
CA ALA A 97 -5.04 -18.16 2.94
C ALA A 97 -3.89 -19.19 2.94
N THR A 98 -3.16 -19.35 1.84
CA THR A 98 -1.98 -20.23 1.78
C THR A 98 -0.70 -19.58 2.31
N ILE A 99 -0.71 -18.28 2.59
CA ILE A 99 0.44 -17.53 3.11
C ILE A 99 0.27 -17.37 4.62
N THR A 100 1.23 -17.86 5.39
CA THR A 100 1.21 -17.71 6.86
C THR A 100 1.61 -16.30 7.30
N ASP A 101 1.22 -15.90 8.51
CA ASP A 101 1.60 -14.58 9.07
C ASP A 101 3.12 -14.43 9.21
N GLU A 102 3.83 -15.52 9.52
CA GLU A 102 5.29 -15.54 9.56
C GLU A 102 5.90 -15.26 8.17
N GLN A 103 5.37 -15.89 7.11
CA GLN A 103 5.80 -15.62 5.74
C GLN A 103 5.52 -14.19 5.30
N ARG A 104 4.37 -13.62 5.70
CA ARG A 104 4.03 -12.21 5.43
C ARG A 104 5.01 -11.27 6.09
N SER A 105 5.32 -11.50 7.37
CA SER A 105 6.29 -10.69 8.12
C SER A 105 7.70 -10.81 7.54
N GLN A 106 8.14 -12.03 7.24
CA GLN A 106 9.45 -12.29 6.64
C GLN A 106 9.57 -11.65 5.25
N LEU A 107 8.51 -11.71 4.42
CA LEU A 107 8.51 -11.03 3.12
C LEU A 107 8.68 -9.52 3.31
N MET A 108 7.98 -8.89 4.26
CA MET A 108 8.12 -7.45 4.51
C MET A 108 9.55 -7.07 4.93
N GLU A 109 10.16 -7.85 5.84
CA GLU A 109 11.56 -7.64 6.25
C GLU A 109 12.53 -7.75 5.07
N GLN A 110 12.32 -8.72 4.18
CA GLN A 110 13.12 -8.90 2.96
C GLN A 110 12.93 -7.73 1.99
N ILE A 111 11.71 -7.26 1.82
CA ILE A 111 11.40 -6.12 0.95
C ILE A 111 12.00 -4.82 1.50
N VAL A 112 11.91 -4.55 2.81
CA VAL A 112 12.57 -3.38 3.44
C VAL A 112 14.09 -3.47 3.28
N THR A 113 14.67 -4.66 3.42
CA THR A 113 16.11 -4.88 3.18
C THR A 113 16.47 -4.54 1.73
N LEU A 114 15.69 -5.03 0.76
CA LEU A 114 15.91 -4.78 -0.67
C LEU A 114 15.78 -3.28 -1.01
N ALA A 115 14.74 -2.63 -0.49
CA ALA A 115 14.51 -1.20 -0.66
C ALA A 115 15.66 -0.34 -0.12
N SER A 116 16.31 -0.79 0.96
CA SER A 116 17.49 -0.14 1.55
C SER A 116 18.81 -0.50 0.84
N GLY A 117 18.77 -1.20 -0.30
CA GLY A 117 19.95 -1.62 -1.06
C GLY A 117 20.69 -2.84 -0.49
N GLY A 118 20.05 -3.58 0.43
CA GLY A 118 20.58 -4.86 0.93
C GLY A 118 20.35 -6.01 -0.05
N GLU A 119 21.04 -7.12 0.17
CA GLU A 119 20.94 -8.31 -0.67
C GLU A 119 19.84 -9.25 -0.14
N VAL A 120 18.95 -9.69 -1.05
CA VAL A 120 17.94 -10.72 -0.82
C VAL A 120 18.06 -11.73 -1.96
N THR A 121 18.20 -13.02 -1.64
CA THR A 121 18.40 -14.09 -2.62
C THR A 121 17.14 -14.83 -3.00
N GLU A 122 16.14 -14.84 -2.11
CA GLU A 122 14.82 -15.46 -2.34
C GLU A 122 13.78 -14.80 -1.44
N PHE A 123 12.52 -14.84 -1.84
CA PHE A 123 11.42 -14.34 -1.01
C PHE A 123 10.70 -15.45 -0.26
N ALA A 124 10.28 -15.16 0.99
CA ALA A 124 9.48 -16.05 1.82
C ALA A 124 8.13 -16.42 1.20
N VAL A 125 7.61 -15.54 0.34
CA VAL A 125 6.40 -15.76 -0.46
C VAL A 125 6.80 -15.75 -1.92
N SER A 126 6.90 -16.91 -2.53
CA SER A 126 7.20 -17.07 -3.94
C SER A 126 6.46 -18.28 -4.52
N CYS A 127 6.21 -18.23 -5.81
CA CYS A 127 5.59 -19.31 -6.55
C CYS A 127 6.15 -19.28 -7.98
N PRO A 128 6.56 -20.43 -8.54
CA PRO A 128 6.98 -20.50 -9.92
C PRO A 128 5.90 -19.97 -10.87
N ALA A 129 6.31 -19.28 -11.92
CA ALA A 129 5.39 -18.89 -12.97
C ALA A 129 4.78 -20.15 -13.62
N PRO A 130 3.49 -20.12 -13.97
CA PRO A 130 2.84 -21.24 -14.65
C PRO A 130 3.45 -21.42 -16.05
N GLU A 131 3.55 -22.68 -16.51
CA GLU A 131 4.04 -22.99 -17.86
C GLU A 131 3.12 -22.40 -18.95
N THR A 132 1.82 -22.35 -18.69
CA THR A 132 0.82 -21.74 -19.55
C THR A 132 -0.10 -20.85 -18.71
N THR A 133 -0.50 -19.70 -19.24
CA THR A 133 -1.38 -18.76 -18.56
C THR A 133 -2.81 -18.83 -19.06
N ASN A 134 -3.77 -18.74 -18.14
CA ASN A 134 -5.22 -18.75 -18.40
C ASN A 134 -5.79 -17.32 -18.35
N GLY A 135 -5.15 -16.39 -19.03
CA GLY A 135 -5.55 -14.99 -19.03
C GLY A 135 -4.54 -14.07 -18.36
N VAL A 136 -4.96 -12.85 -18.13
CA VAL A 136 -4.12 -11.76 -17.58
C VAL A 136 -4.80 -11.22 -16.32
N LEU A 137 -4.02 -11.02 -15.27
CA LEU A 137 -4.40 -10.24 -14.07
C LEU A 137 -3.75 -8.86 -14.18
N ARG A 138 -4.57 -7.85 -14.45
CA ARG A 138 -4.11 -6.45 -14.55
C ARG A 138 -4.23 -5.80 -13.17
N VAL A 139 -3.10 -5.43 -12.59
CA VAL A 139 -3.03 -4.85 -11.25
C VAL A 139 -2.55 -3.41 -11.32
N GLY A 140 -3.32 -2.49 -10.74
CA GLY A 140 -2.95 -1.08 -10.58
C GLY A 140 -2.26 -0.82 -9.25
N MET A 141 -1.21 -0.01 -9.29
CA MET A 141 -0.48 0.53 -8.14
C MET A 141 0.21 1.82 -8.54
N GLU A 142 0.66 2.63 -7.56
CA GLU A 142 1.34 3.91 -7.88
C GLU A 142 2.75 3.69 -8.45
N CYS A 143 3.45 2.65 -8.02
CA CYS A 143 4.87 2.41 -8.24
C CYS A 143 5.76 3.55 -7.68
N ALA A 144 5.29 4.21 -6.60
CA ALA A 144 5.94 5.33 -5.94
C ALA A 144 5.78 5.30 -4.41
N TYR A 145 5.31 4.19 -3.83
CA TYR A 145 5.02 4.00 -2.40
C TYR A 145 5.86 2.88 -1.78
N GLU A 146 7.10 3.18 -1.49
CA GLU A 146 8.05 2.26 -0.86
C GLU A 146 7.70 1.99 0.63
N PRO A 147 7.84 0.76 1.16
CA PRO A 147 8.31 -0.46 0.51
C PRO A 147 7.19 -1.30 -0.15
N TYR A 148 5.97 -0.79 -0.23
CA TYR A 148 4.84 -1.54 -0.80
C TYR A 148 4.97 -1.71 -2.32
N ASN A 149 5.22 -0.62 -3.03
CA ASN A 149 5.41 -0.64 -4.49
C ASN A 149 6.24 0.56 -4.94
N TRP A 150 7.32 0.32 -5.68
CA TRP A 150 8.17 1.38 -6.24
C TRP A 150 8.62 1.04 -7.65
N THR A 151 9.16 2.05 -8.35
CA THR A 151 9.77 1.86 -9.68
C THR A 151 11.22 1.46 -9.55
N ASP A 152 11.56 0.26 -10.04
CA ASP A 152 12.93 -0.20 -10.28
C ASP A 152 13.30 0.16 -11.71
N MET A 153 14.38 0.94 -11.88
CA MET A 153 14.71 1.61 -13.14
C MET A 153 15.32 0.67 -14.19
N ASP A 154 15.87 -0.46 -13.78
CA ASP A 154 16.59 -1.38 -14.68
C ASP A 154 16.15 -2.84 -14.53
N GLY A 155 15.29 -3.13 -13.56
CA GLY A 155 14.78 -4.48 -13.30
C GLY A 155 15.84 -5.44 -12.76
N SER A 156 16.92 -4.91 -12.19
CA SER A 156 18.03 -5.75 -11.68
C SER A 156 17.73 -6.34 -10.30
N SER A 157 16.81 -5.75 -9.57
CA SER A 157 16.44 -6.22 -8.23
C SER A 157 15.62 -7.51 -8.28
N LEU A 158 15.83 -8.38 -7.31
CA LEU A 158 15.06 -9.62 -7.18
C LEU A 158 13.54 -9.32 -7.20
N GLY A 159 12.79 -10.04 -8.03
CA GLY A 159 11.34 -9.96 -8.10
C GLY A 159 10.78 -8.74 -8.82
N ALA A 160 11.61 -7.95 -9.51
CA ALA A 160 11.17 -6.85 -10.34
C ALA A 160 10.28 -7.35 -11.50
N VAL A 161 9.14 -6.70 -11.71
CA VAL A 161 8.14 -7.05 -12.73
C VAL A 161 8.00 -5.88 -13.71
N PRO A 162 8.06 -6.09 -15.04
CA PRO A 162 7.88 -5.01 -16.00
C PRO A 162 6.57 -4.23 -15.79
N ILE A 163 6.65 -2.89 -15.81
CA ILE A 163 5.47 -2.04 -15.80
C ILE A 163 4.87 -2.04 -17.21
N SER A 164 3.57 -2.30 -17.30
CA SER A 164 2.81 -2.34 -18.55
C SER A 164 2.30 -0.94 -18.92
N GLY A 165 2.12 -0.70 -20.21
CA GLY A 165 1.56 0.54 -20.76
C GLY A 165 2.54 1.31 -21.62
N GLU A 166 2.01 2.23 -22.43
CA GLU A 166 2.77 3.08 -23.34
C GLU A 166 3.69 4.04 -22.54
N GLY A 167 4.95 4.13 -22.95
CA GLY A 167 5.95 5.00 -22.31
C GLY A 167 6.53 4.45 -21.00
N LYS A 168 6.27 3.17 -20.69
CA LYS A 168 6.80 2.48 -19.50
C LYS A 168 7.87 1.44 -19.83
N GLU A 169 8.31 1.39 -21.10
CA GLU A 169 9.29 0.42 -21.58
C GLU A 169 10.61 0.54 -20.81
N GLY A 170 11.07 -0.58 -20.26
CA GLY A 170 12.31 -0.64 -19.47
C GLY A 170 12.18 -0.19 -18.03
N LEU A 171 10.97 0.13 -17.57
CA LEU A 171 10.66 0.37 -16.16
C LEU A 171 10.04 -0.89 -15.54
N TYR A 172 10.33 -1.11 -14.28
CA TYR A 172 9.85 -2.27 -13.53
C TYR A 172 9.23 -1.81 -12.21
N ALA A 173 8.27 -2.57 -11.71
CA ALA A 173 7.74 -2.41 -10.38
C ALA A 173 8.38 -3.43 -9.44
N ASN A 174 8.67 -3.03 -8.22
CA ASN A 174 9.07 -3.94 -7.14
C ASN A 174 8.39 -3.52 -5.83
N GLY A 175 8.42 -4.38 -4.83
CA GLY A 175 7.83 -4.12 -3.53
C GLY A 175 6.91 -5.22 -3.02
N TYR A 176 6.42 -5.03 -1.82
CA TYR A 176 5.58 -6.00 -1.14
C TYR A 176 4.31 -6.34 -1.93
N ASP A 177 3.60 -5.32 -2.41
CA ASP A 177 2.39 -5.46 -3.22
C ASP A 177 2.67 -6.21 -4.53
N VAL A 178 3.84 -5.94 -5.13
CA VAL A 178 4.28 -6.59 -6.36
C VAL A 178 4.49 -8.09 -6.15
N GLN A 179 5.15 -8.48 -5.06
CA GLN A 179 5.39 -9.90 -4.75
C GLN A 179 4.08 -10.62 -4.40
N ILE A 180 3.17 -10.00 -3.66
CA ILE A 180 1.83 -10.54 -3.39
C ILE A 180 1.03 -10.68 -4.69
N ALA A 181 1.01 -9.66 -5.55
CA ALA A 181 0.33 -9.72 -6.84
C ALA A 181 0.90 -10.82 -7.76
N GLN A 182 2.24 -10.96 -7.78
CA GLN A 182 2.92 -12.02 -8.54
C GLN A 182 2.56 -13.41 -8.00
N TYR A 183 2.54 -13.58 -6.68
CA TYR A 183 2.15 -14.83 -6.06
C TYR A 183 0.70 -15.20 -6.40
N ILE A 184 -0.23 -14.23 -6.28
CA ILE A 184 -1.64 -14.40 -6.63
C ILE A 184 -1.78 -14.81 -8.11
N ALA A 185 -1.18 -14.06 -9.03
CA ALA A 185 -1.27 -14.34 -10.46
C ALA A 185 -0.73 -15.74 -10.79
N ASN A 186 0.43 -16.13 -10.26
CA ASN A 186 1.03 -17.42 -10.49
C ASN A 186 0.15 -18.57 -9.96
N LYS A 187 -0.42 -18.42 -8.76
CA LYS A 187 -1.34 -19.42 -8.18
C LYS A 187 -2.64 -19.56 -8.95
N LEU A 188 -3.15 -18.47 -9.52
CA LEU A 188 -4.34 -18.47 -10.38
C LEU A 188 -4.04 -18.93 -11.81
N GLY A 189 -2.77 -19.18 -12.15
CA GLY A 189 -2.38 -19.52 -13.52
C GLY A 189 -2.53 -18.37 -14.49
N MET A 190 -2.43 -17.14 -14.06
CA MET A 190 -2.60 -15.93 -14.86
C MET A 190 -1.25 -15.22 -15.09
N LYS A 191 -1.14 -14.51 -16.22
CA LYS A 191 -0.03 -13.59 -16.43
C LYS A 191 -0.28 -12.31 -15.62
N LEU A 192 0.69 -11.86 -14.82
CA LEU A 192 0.61 -10.56 -14.17
C LEU A 192 0.97 -9.44 -15.16
N GLU A 193 0.16 -8.39 -15.16
CA GLU A 193 0.49 -7.11 -15.78
C GLU A 193 0.28 -6.00 -14.75
N ILE A 194 1.33 -5.21 -14.49
CA ILE A 194 1.30 -4.11 -13.54
C ILE A 194 1.14 -2.78 -14.29
N TYR A 195 0.19 -1.97 -13.85
CA TYR A 195 -0.07 -0.63 -14.37
C TYR A 195 0.27 0.40 -13.31
N SER A 196 1.24 1.28 -13.61
CA SER A 196 1.56 2.43 -12.77
C SER A 196 0.51 3.51 -12.99
N ILE A 197 -0.30 3.76 -11.96
CA ILE A 197 -1.47 4.65 -11.99
C ILE A 197 -1.43 5.53 -10.74
N GLU A 198 -1.60 6.84 -10.92
CA GLU A 198 -1.72 7.79 -9.83
C GLU A 198 -2.84 7.40 -8.85
N TRP A 199 -2.64 7.60 -7.54
CA TRP A 199 -3.54 7.17 -6.47
C TRP A 199 -5.02 7.47 -6.74
N ASN A 200 -5.34 8.72 -7.06
CA ASN A 200 -6.72 9.15 -7.29
C ASN A 200 -7.37 8.54 -8.54
N SER A 201 -6.56 7.94 -9.42
CA SER A 201 -7.01 7.31 -10.67
C SER A 201 -7.19 5.80 -10.55
N LEU A 202 -6.76 5.19 -9.44
CA LEU A 202 -6.85 3.73 -9.23
C LEU A 202 -8.30 3.24 -9.20
N LEU A 203 -9.18 3.87 -8.41
CA LEU A 203 -10.60 3.49 -8.35
C LEU A 203 -11.30 3.68 -9.71
N PRO A 204 -11.19 4.83 -10.39
CA PRO A 204 -11.71 4.98 -11.76
C PRO A 204 -11.20 3.93 -12.75
N ALA A 205 -9.92 3.55 -12.68
CA ALA A 205 -9.35 2.52 -13.55
C ALA A 205 -9.94 1.13 -13.26
N LEU A 206 -10.19 0.81 -11.98
CA LEU A 206 -10.86 -0.42 -11.57
C LEU A 206 -12.33 -0.45 -12.04
N GLU A 207 -13.05 0.64 -11.85
CA GLU A 207 -14.46 0.76 -12.26
C GLU A 207 -14.64 0.63 -13.78
N SER A 208 -13.76 1.27 -14.56
CA SER A 208 -13.78 1.19 -16.03
C SER A 208 -13.36 -0.19 -16.57
N GLY A 209 -12.71 -1.03 -15.74
CA GLY A 209 -12.16 -2.31 -16.15
C GLY A 209 -10.83 -2.18 -16.91
N THR A 210 -10.14 -1.05 -16.78
CA THR A 210 -8.75 -0.88 -17.25
C THR A 210 -7.82 -1.82 -16.49
N ILE A 211 -8.06 -1.97 -15.17
CA ILE A 211 -7.41 -2.93 -14.29
C ILE A 211 -8.45 -3.85 -13.66
N ASP A 212 -8.02 -5.02 -13.21
CA ASP A 212 -8.86 -6.05 -12.59
C ASP A 212 -8.79 -5.98 -11.05
N ALA A 213 -7.68 -5.46 -10.52
CA ALA A 213 -7.41 -5.35 -9.09
C ALA A 213 -6.50 -4.16 -8.78
N ILE A 214 -6.55 -3.71 -7.51
CA ILE A 214 -5.65 -2.70 -6.94
C ILE A 214 -4.83 -3.37 -5.84
N ALA A 215 -3.50 -3.32 -5.94
CA ALA A 215 -2.58 -3.67 -4.86
C ALA A 215 -1.61 -2.49 -4.68
N ALA A 216 -1.89 -1.61 -3.72
CA ALA A 216 -1.25 -0.30 -3.62
C ALA A 216 -1.09 0.16 -2.15
N GLY A 217 -0.78 -0.76 -1.22
CA GLY A 217 -0.77 -0.44 0.20
C GLY A 217 -2.14 0.04 0.71
N MET A 218 -3.21 -0.36 0.05
CA MET A 218 -4.55 0.21 0.27
C MET A 218 -5.25 -0.45 1.45
N SER A 219 -5.57 0.35 2.48
CA SER A 219 -6.40 -0.09 3.61
C SER A 219 -7.86 -0.27 3.18
N SER A 220 -8.52 -1.31 3.70
CA SER A 220 -9.92 -1.63 3.40
C SER A 220 -10.92 -0.84 4.24
N THR A 221 -10.74 0.48 4.34
CA THR A 221 -11.61 1.35 5.16
C THR A 221 -13.08 1.21 4.79
N ALA A 222 -13.98 1.50 5.75
CA ALA A 222 -15.42 1.42 5.53
C ALA A 222 -15.90 2.32 4.37
N GLU A 223 -15.27 3.47 4.17
CA GLU A 223 -15.56 4.39 3.07
C GLU A 223 -15.26 3.74 1.72
N ARG A 224 -14.05 3.19 1.55
CA ARG A 224 -13.65 2.49 0.32
C ARG A 224 -14.46 1.20 0.10
N ALA A 225 -14.74 0.47 1.17
CA ALA A 225 -15.55 -0.74 1.12
C ALA A 225 -17.02 -0.47 0.71
N ALA A 226 -17.49 0.77 0.77
CA ALA A 226 -18.78 1.15 0.18
C ALA A 226 -18.75 1.15 -1.37
N GLU A 227 -17.61 1.46 -1.97
CA GLU A 227 -17.44 1.61 -3.42
C GLU A 227 -16.92 0.35 -4.11
N ILE A 228 -15.96 -0.33 -3.51
CA ILE A 228 -15.30 -1.53 -4.07
C ILE A 228 -15.36 -2.70 -3.09
N ASP A 229 -15.08 -3.92 -3.56
CA ASP A 229 -14.86 -5.07 -2.69
C ASP A 229 -13.37 -5.19 -2.35
N PHE A 230 -13.07 -5.82 -1.22
CA PHE A 230 -11.72 -6.11 -0.80
C PHE A 230 -11.53 -7.62 -0.60
N SER A 231 -10.31 -8.07 -0.84
CA SER A 231 -9.87 -9.39 -0.38
C SER A 231 -9.74 -9.43 1.14
N ASP A 232 -9.43 -10.60 1.68
CA ASP A 232 -8.85 -10.71 3.02
C ASP A 232 -7.55 -9.90 3.09
N THR A 233 -7.23 -9.42 4.28
CA THR A 233 -6.00 -8.64 4.55
C THR A 233 -4.76 -9.47 4.22
N TYR A 234 -3.86 -8.92 3.41
CA TYR A 234 -2.57 -9.56 3.13
C TYR A 234 -1.42 -9.01 3.97
N TYR A 235 -1.59 -7.84 4.60
CA TYR A 235 -0.65 -7.27 5.57
C TYR A 235 -1.38 -6.38 6.57
N GLU A 236 -0.99 -6.44 7.85
CA GLU A 236 -1.44 -5.51 8.88
C GLU A 236 -0.26 -4.67 9.35
N SER A 237 -0.44 -3.37 9.40
CA SER A 237 0.61 -2.45 9.81
C SER A 237 0.13 -1.50 10.91
N ASN A 238 1.02 -1.20 11.85
CA ASN A 238 0.80 -0.11 12.77
C ASN A 238 0.89 1.23 12.03
N LEU A 239 0.12 2.22 12.51
CA LEU A 239 0.26 3.60 12.06
C LEU A 239 1.29 4.32 12.94
N VAL A 240 2.09 5.15 12.30
CA VAL A 240 3.12 5.98 12.94
C VAL A 240 3.06 7.40 12.40
N VAL A 241 3.72 8.34 13.07
CA VAL A 241 3.87 9.71 12.58
C VAL A 241 5.33 9.94 12.21
N ILE A 242 5.60 10.24 10.94
CA ILE A 242 6.92 10.62 10.45
C ILE A 242 7.10 12.11 10.64
N ILE A 243 8.24 12.52 11.18
CA ILE A 243 8.62 13.92 11.49
C ILE A 243 10.06 14.17 11.11
N SER A 244 10.43 15.45 10.97
CA SER A 244 11.82 15.88 10.93
C SER A 244 12.45 15.78 12.33
N LYS A 245 13.79 15.47 12.40
CA LYS A 245 14.57 15.46 13.65
C LYS A 245 14.83 16.86 14.17
#